data_effe5cbaf209df5c62e0483460d04e54
#
_entry.id   effe5cbaf209df5c62e0483460d04e54
#
_cell.length_a   1.000
_cell.length_b   1.000
_cell.length_c   1.000
_cell.angle_alpha   90.00
_cell.angle_beta   90.00
_cell.angle_gamma   90.00
#
_symmetry.space_group_name_H-M   'P 1'
#
loop_
_entity.id
_entity.type
_entity.pdbx_description
1 polymer ?
#
loop_
_entity_poly.entity_id
_entity_poly.type
_entity_poly.pdbx_seq_one_letter_code
_entity_poly.pdbx_strand_id
1 'polypeptide(L)'
;MTLIDDTLYVANTDAIVAFPYVEGETSITAKGEVIAPLPAGPINHHWTKDVIASADGTKLYETVGSNSNVGENGMEAETRRAAVLEIDLATRQTRVFASGLRNPNGLAWQPDSGALWVTVNERDEIGSDLVPDYMTSLRDGGFYGWPYSYYGQNVDVRATPPRPDLVQTALVPDYALGAHTASLGLTFYTGALFPEGSIRISYALSNAIERNVNAGGAHGPSPLSGLAI
;
A
#
# COMPACT_ATOMS: atom_id res chain seq x y z
N MET A 1 -9.75 -2.08 7.19
CA MET A 1 -10.36 -1.85 8.51
C MET A 1 -9.56 -2.56 9.58
N THR A 2 -9.51 -2.03 10.81
CA THR A 2 -8.78 -2.60 11.94
C THR A 2 -9.57 -2.40 13.24
N LEU A 3 -9.40 -3.31 14.21
CA LEU A 3 -10.05 -3.26 15.51
C LEU A 3 -9.00 -2.96 16.58
N ILE A 4 -9.30 -2.00 17.46
CA ILE A 4 -8.54 -1.73 18.68
C ILE A 4 -9.55 -1.76 19.83
N ASP A 5 -9.36 -2.67 20.77
CA ASP A 5 -10.33 -2.94 21.83
C ASP A 5 -11.76 -3.07 21.26
N ASP A 6 -12.69 -2.27 21.72
CA ASP A 6 -14.12 -2.26 21.27
C ASP A 6 -14.37 -1.17 20.20
N THR A 7 -13.37 -0.76 19.45
CA THR A 7 -13.50 0.27 18.41
C THR A 7 -13.05 -0.23 17.06
N LEU A 8 -13.97 -0.28 16.10
CA LEU A 8 -13.68 -0.62 14.70
C LEU A 8 -13.34 0.66 13.92
N TYR A 9 -12.14 0.72 13.39
CA TYR A 9 -11.68 1.79 12.50
C TYR A 9 -11.86 1.36 11.04
N VAL A 10 -12.55 2.18 10.28
CA VAL A 10 -12.84 1.96 8.86
C VAL A 10 -12.24 3.09 8.05
N ALA A 11 -11.39 2.74 7.10
CA ALA A 11 -10.87 3.69 6.13
C ALA A 11 -11.85 3.86 4.98
N ASN A 12 -12.51 5.00 4.93
CA ASN A 12 -13.29 5.47 3.80
C ASN A 12 -12.39 6.23 2.83
N THR A 13 -12.93 6.55 1.66
CA THR A 13 -12.20 7.30 0.62
C THR A 13 -11.66 8.64 1.13
N ASP A 14 -12.38 9.30 2.03
CA ASP A 14 -12.15 10.68 2.47
C ASP A 14 -11.85 10.82 3.98
N ALA A 15 -12.01 9.75 4.76
CA ALA A 15 -11.79 9.80 6.19
C ALA A 15 -11.57 8.43 6.81
N ILE A 16 -10.87 8.39 7.94
CA ILE A 16 -10.94 7.27 8.89
C ILE A 16 -12.10 7.55 9.84
N VAL A 17 -13.00 6.56 9.96
CA VAL A 17 -14.18 6.62 10.82
C VAL A 17 -14.13 5.52 11.86
N ALA A 18 -14.31 5.87 13.12
CA ALA A 18 -14.38 4.94 14.25
C ALA A 18 -15.84 4.61 14.58
N PHE A 19 -16.09 3.35 14.86
CA PHE A 19 -17.40 2.84 15.31
C PHE A 19 -17.23 2.02 16.58
N PRO A 20 -18.10 2.18 17.59
CA PRO A 20 -18.15 1.23 18.68
C PRO A 20 -18.56 -0.15 18.12
N TYR A 21 -17.87 -1.19 18.56
CA TYR A 21 -18.09 -2.55 18.10
C TYR A 21 -18.16 -3.51 19.29
N VAL A 22 -19.14 -4.39 19.28
CA VAL A 22 -19.24 -5.48 20.25
C VAL A 22 -18.98 -6.80 19.53
N GLU A 23 -18.10 -7.62 20.09
CA GLU A 23 -17.72 -8.90 19.50
C GLU A 23 -18.94 -9.79 19.22
N GLY A 24 -19.04 -10.30 17.99
CA GLY A 24 -20.14 -11.13 17.53
C GLY A 24 -21.32 -10.37 16.93
N GLU A 25 -21.37 -9.04 16.99
CA GLU A 25 -22.35 -8.26 16.25
C GLU A 25 -22.11 -8.30 14.75
N THR A 26 -23.18 -8.47 13.98
CA THR A 26 -23.15 -8.50 12.51
C THR A 26 -23.61 -7.19 11.87
N SER A 27 -24.00 -6.21 12.68
CA SER A 27 -24.42 -4.88 12.22
C SER A 27 -24.10 -3.83 13.26
N ILE A 28 -23.61 -2.67 12.81
CA ILE A 28 -23.33 -1.51 13.65
C ILE A 28 -24.36 -0.43 13.30
N THR A 29 -25.20 -0.06 14.28
CA THR A 29 -26.21 1.00 14.12
C THR A 29 -25.77 2.34 14.68
N ALA A 30 -24.68 2.36 15.45
CA ALA A 30 -24.12 3.58 16.01
C ALA A 30 -23.58 4.49 14.90
N LYS A 31 -23.71 5.80 15.10
CA LYS A 31 -23.08 6.80 14.22
C LYS A 31 -21.57 6.74 14.39
N GLY A 32 -20.84 6.63 13.27
CA GLY A 32 -19.38 6.70 13.28
C GLY A 32 -18.87 8.09 13.61
N GLU A 33 -17.71 8.14 14.24
CA GLU A 33 -16.95 9.36 14.53
C GLU A 33 -15.78 9.49 13.54
N VAL A 34 -15.64 10.66 12.89
CA VAL A 34 -14.49 10.96 12.03
C VAL A 34 -13.26 11.18 12.90
N ILE A 35 -12.24 10.33 12.72
CA ILE A 35 -10.97 10.40 13.46
C ILE A 35 -9.96 11.28 12.72
N ALA A 36 -9.82 11.08 11.41
CA ALA A 36 -8.89 11.85 10.59
C ALA A 36 -9.42 12.01 9.16
N PRO A 37 -9.34 13.22 8.57
CA PRO A 37 -9.63 13.41 7.15
C PRO A 37 -8.50 12.85 6.31
N LEU A 38 -8.86 12.22 5.18
CA LEU A 38 -7.95 11.66 4.20
C LEU A 38 -8.02 12.45 2.88
N PRO A 39 -6.93 12.48 2.10
CA PRO A 39 -6.96 13.08 0.78
C PRO A 39 -7.99 12.38 -0.10
N ALA A 40 -8.99 13.14 -0.53
CA ALA A 40 -10.01 12.79 -1.49
C ALA A 40 -10.08 13.89 -2.57
N GLY A 41 -11.16 14.02 -3.26
CA GLY A 41 -11.37 15.12 -4.21
C GLY A 41 -12.04 14.66 -5.47
N PRO A 42 -12.30 15.59 -6.42
CA PRO A 42 -13.03 15.30 -7.65
C PRO A 42 -12.27 14.33 -8.57
N ILE A 43 -10.93 14.36 -8.52
CA ILE A 43 -10.06 13.37 -9.15
C ILE A 43 -9.44 12.55 -8.03
N ASN A 44 -9.80 11.30 -7.91
CA ASN A 44 -9.28 10.39 -6.92
C ASN A 44 -8.95 9.06 -7.62
N HIS A 45 -7.88 9.08 -8.40
CA HIS A 45 -7.52 8.00 -9.32
C HIS A 45 -7.31 6.67 -8.59
N HIS A 46 -6.54 6.67 -7.50
CA HIS A 46 -6.37 5.53 -6.61
C HIS A 46 -7.08 5.81 -5.28
N TRP A 47 -8.30 5.36 -5.18
CA TRP A 47 -9.21 5.67 -4.07
C TRP A 47 -9.24 4.62 -2.96
N THR A 48 -8.69 3.42 -3.22
CA THR A 48 -8.61 2.36 -2.22
C THR A 48 -7.79 2.82 -1.03
N LYS A 49 -8.24 2.45 0.17
CA LYS A 49 -7.61 2.75 1.44
C LYS A 49 -7.50 1.45 2.25
N ASP A 50 -6.36 1.23 2.87
CA ASP A 50 -6.19 0.18 3.87
C ASP A 50 -5.65 0.78 5.16
N VAL A 51 -6.13 0.28 6.30
CA VAL A 51 -5.74 0.77 7.61
C VAL A 51 -5.37 -0.38 8.54
N ILE A 52 -4.26 -0.19 9.25
CA ILE A 52 -3.79 -1.11 10.29
C ILE A 52 -3.40 -0.34 11.56
N ALA A 53 -3.67 -0.94 12.72
CA ALA A 53 -3.25 -0.39 14.00
C ALA A 53 -1.77 -0.70 14.30
N SER A 54 -1.11 0.17 15.08
CA SER A 54 0.15 -0.17 15.75
C SER A 54 -0.07 -1.28 16.78
N ALA A 55 0.98 -2.01 17.11
CA ALA A 55 0.91 -3.12 18.06
C ALA A 55 0.46 -2.69 19.48
N ASP A 56 0.72 -1.46 19.87
CA ASP A 56 0.30 -0.87 21.14
C ASP A 56 -1.07 -0.19 21.09
N GLY A 57 -1.74 -0.20 19.93
CA GLY A 57 -3.05 0.41 19.74
C GLY A 57 -3.08 1.94 19.81
N THR A 58 -1.94 2.63 19.81
CA THR A 58 -1.89 4.09 19.96
C THR A 58 -1.95 4.84 18.65
N LYS A 59 -1.69 4.16 17.53
CA LYS A 59 -1.60 4.76 16.19
C LYS A 59 -2.32 3.94 15.14
N LEU A 60 -2.70 4.60 14.06
CA LEU A 60 -3.15 3.98 12.82
C LEU A 60 -2.17 4.30 11.69
N TYR A 61 -1.97 3.35 10.79
CA TYR A 61 -1.25 3.53 9.53
C TYR A 61 -2.21 3.32 8.37
N GLU A 62 -2.22 4.25 7.44
CA GLU A 62 -3.22 4.34 6.37
C GLU A 62 -2.54 4.49 5.01
N THR A 63 -2.95 3.69 4.02
CA THR A 63 -2.47 3.81 2.64
C THR A 63 -3.28 4.85 1.86
N VAL A 64 -2.59 5.72 1.14
CA VAL A 64 -3.21 6.70 0.25
C VAL A 64 -2.54 6.64 -1.11
N GLY A 65 -3.23 6.13 -2.11
CA GLY A 65 -2.73 6.08 -3.48
C GLY A 65 -2.63 7.47 -4.14
N SER A 66 -1.83 7.56 -5.18
CA SER A 66 -1.66 8.79 -5.95
C SER A 66 -2.98 9.23 -6.60
N ASN A 67 -3.05 10.52 -6.96
CA ASN A 67 -4.14 11.09 -7.74
C ASN A 67 -3.99 10.79 -9.25
N SER A 68 -2.81 10.37 -9.67
CA SER A 68 -2.42 10.29 -11.07
C SER A 68 -1.47 9.11 -11.32
N ASN A 69 -1.18 8.81 -12.58
CA ASN A 69 -0.22 7.77 -12.96
C ASN A 69 1.23 8.19 -12.69
N VAL A 70 1.62 9.41 -13.08
CA VAL A 70 3.00 9.94 -13.02
C VAL A 70 3.07 11.39 -12.55
N GLY A 71 2.07 11.89 -11.84
CA GLY A 71 2.01 13.28 -11.39
C GLY A 71 1.42 14.24 -12.44
N GLU A 72 0.76 13.73 -13.49
CA GLU A 72 0.22 14.51 -14.60
C GLU A 72 -0.86 15.52 -14.20
N ASN A 73 -1.49 15.34 -13.04
CA ASN A 73 -2.47 16.28 -12.49
C ASN A 73 -1.84 17.40 -11.64
N GLY A 74 -0.50 17.42 -11.58
CA GLY A 74 0.28 18.36 -10.77
C GLY A 74 0.54 17.86 -9.35
N MET A 75 1.71 18.19 -8.83
CA MET A 75 2.16 17.71 -7.51
C MET A 75 1.36 18.29 -6.33
N GLU A 76 0.63 19.37 -6.52
CA GLU A 76 -0.29 19.89 -5.50
C GLU A 76 -1.46 18.93 -5.27
N ALA A 77 -1.95 18.26 -6.32
CA ALA A 77 -2.98 17.24 -6.23
C ALA A 77 -2.49 15.95 -5.52
N GLU A 78 -1.18 15.79 -5.39
CA GLU A 78 -0.55 14.64 -4.73
C GLU A 78 -0.19 14.93 -3.25
N THR A 79 -0.61 16.06 -2.72
CA THR A 79 -0.36 16.41 -1.31
C THR A 79 -0.90 15.33 -0.37
N ARG A 80 -0.02 14.70 0.43
CA ARG A 80 -0.30 13.56 1.33
C ARG A 80 -0.84 12.32 0.60
N ARG A 81 -0.55 12.16 -0.69
CA ARG A 81 -0.85 10.99 -1.50
C ARG A 81 0.41 10.24 -1.89
N ALA A 82 0.25 9.11 -2.56
CA ALA A 82 1.35 8.19 -2.87
C ALA A 82 2.18 7.89 -1.62
N ALA A 83 1.50 7.59 -0.51
CA ALA A 83 2.08 7.60 0.83
C ALA A 83 1.39 6.62 1.78
N VAL A 84 2.09 6.29 2.85
CA VAL A 84 1.48 5.78 4.07
C VAL A 84 1.45 6.92 5.10
N LEU A 85 0.29 7.19 5.66
CA LEU A 85 0.08 8.17 6.71
C LEU A 85 0.09 7.48 8.08
N GLU A 86 0.65 8.16 9.08
CA GLU A 86 0.54 7.79 10.49
C GLU A 86 -0.42 8.76 11.18
N ILE A 87 -1.37 8.23 11.92
CA ILE A 87 -2.34 8.99 12.70
C ILE A 87 -2.17 8.62 14.17
N ASP A 88 -1.88 9.60 15.00
CA ASP A 88 -1.83 9.46 16.46
C ASP A 88 -3.26 9.56 17.01
N LEU A 89 -3.73 8.52 17.70
CA LEU A 89 -5.12 8.43 18.17
C LEU A 89 -5.42 9.37 19.32
N ALA A 90 -4.43 9.71 20.16
CA ALA A 90 -4.63 10.60 21.29
C ALA A 90 -4.74 12.07 20.86
N THR A 91 -3.90 12.49 19.91
CA THR A 91 -3.82 13.88 19.43
C THR A 91 -4.58 14.12 18.14
N ARG A 92 -4.93 13.05 17.41
CA ARG A 92 -5.50 13.06 16.05
C ARG A 92 -4.60 13.74 15.00
N GLN A 93 -3.34 13.93 15.33
CA GLN A 93 -2.38 14.46 14.38
C GLN A 93 -2.05 13.41 13.32
N THR A 94 -1.95 13.87 12.07
CA THR A 94 -1.59 13.02 10.94
C THR A 94 -0.31 13.52 10.31
N ARG A 95 0.64 12.61 10.04
CA ARG A 95 1.86 12.90 9.29
C ARG A 95 2.08 11.89 8.17
N VAL A 96 2.92 12.23 7.22
CA VAL A 96 3.41 11.26 6.23
C VAL A 96 4.46 10.39 6.93
N PHE A 97 4.22 9.07 6.96
CA PHE A 97 5.16 8.09 7.50
C PHE A 97 6.17 7.66 6.43
N ALA A 98 5.68 7.33 5.22
CA ALA A 98 6.50 6.99 4.06
C ALA A 98 5.86 7.55 2.79
N SER A 99 6.66 7.90 1.79
CA SER A 99 6.21 8.56 0.57
C SER A 99 6.85 7.98 -0.69
N GLY A 100 6.35 8.41 -1.86
CA GLY A 100 6.83 7.92 -3.15
C GLY A 100 6.38 6.50 -3.46
N LEU A 101 5.27 6.09 -2.86
CA LEU A 101 4.59 4.81 -3.03
C LEU A 101 3.40 5.04 -3.96
N ARG A 102 3.52 4.85 -5.26
CA ARG A 102 2.49 5.26 -6.22
C ARG A 102 1.07 4.91 -5.77
N ASN A 103 0.78 3.63 -5.59
CA ASN A 103 -0.50 3.13 -5.11
C ASN A 103 -0.30 2.05 -4.06
N PRO A 104 -0.01 2.43 -2.80
CA PRO A 104 0.11 1.49 -1.71
C PRO A 104 -1.27 0.92 -1.36
N ASN A 105 -1.33 -0.38 -1.10
CA ASN A 105 -2.54 -1.11 -0.77
C ASN A 105 -2.37 -1.87 0.56
N GLY A 106 -2.29 -3.20 0.53
CA GLY A 106 -2.26 -4.03 1.73
C GLY A 106 -1.12 -3.73 2.68
N LEU A 107 -1.43 -3.52 3.94
CA LEU A 107 -0.50 -3.33 5.05
C LEU A 107 -0.47 -4.56 5.96
N ALA A 108 0.73 -4.93 6.42
CA ALA A 108 0.88 -5.96 7.45
C ALA A 108 2.13 -5.75 8.30
N TRP A 109 2.05 -6.08 9.58
CA TRP A 109 3.21 -6.16 10.45
C TRP A 109 3.94 -7.48 10.26
N GLN A 110 5.24 -7.43 9.99
CA GLN A 110 6.06 -8.64 9.94
C GLN A 110 6.29 -9.12 11.37
N PRO A 111 5.89 -10.38 11.70
CA PRO A 111 5.76 -10.82 13.09
C PRO A 111 7.08 -10.91 13.85
N ASP A 112 8.21 -11.19 13.18
CA ASP A 112 9.50 -11.38 13.85
C ASP A 112 10.25 -10.05 14.04
N SER A 113 10.20 -9.17 13.06
CA SER A 113 10.92 -7.88 13.09
C SER A 113 10.09 -6.73 13.60
N GLY A 114 8.76 -6.84 13.59
CA GLY A 114 7.84 -5.74 13.87
C GLY A 114 7.86 -4.63 12.81
N ALA A 115 8.46 -4.86 11.65
CA ALA A 115 8.45 -3.90 10.56
C ALA A 115 7.08 -3.84 9.89
N LEU A 116 6.62 -2.64 9.53
CA LEU A 116 5.43 -2.44 8.72
C LEU A 116 5.79 -2.70 7.25
N TRP A 117 5.03 -3.55 6.58
CA TRP A 117 5.17 -3.85 5.17
C TRP A 117 3.95 -3.41 4.38
N VAL A 118 4.16 -3.15 3.08
CA VAL A 118 3.13 -2.71 2.16
C VAL A 118 3.28 -3.37 0.79
N THR A 119 2.17 -3.64 0.10
CA THR A 119 2.15 -3.89 -1.34
C THR A 119 1.89 -2.60 -2.09
N VAL A 120 2.59 -2.40 -3.21
CA VAL A 120 2.48 -1.19 -4.04
C VAL A 120 2.26 -1.56 -5.49
N ASN A 121 1.24 -0.98 -6.09
CA ASN A 121 1.00 -1.06 -7.52
C ASN A 121 1.67 0.13 -8.20
N GLU A 122 2.61 -0.17 -9.08
CA GLU A 122 3.44 0.82 -9.74
C GLU A 122 2.81 1.44 -10.99
N ARG A 123 3.54 2.39 -11.57
CA ARG A 123 3.05 3.19 -12.69
C ARG A 123 2.91 2.36 -13.98
N ASP A 124 1.92 2.74 -14.76
CA ASP A 124 1.64 2.18 -16.08
C ASP A 124 2.37 2.93 -17.22
N GLU A 125 2.28 2.40 -18.45
CA GLU A 125 2.73 3.05 -19.69
C GLU A 125 4.25 3.12 -19.89
N ILE A 126 5.03 2.17 -19.33
CA ILE A 126 6.43 1.91 -19.72
C ILE A 126 6.55 0.60 -20.50
N GLY A 127 5.47 -0.11 -20.74
CA GLY A 127 5.42 -1.37 -21.47
C GLY A 127 4.87 -2.51 -20.63
N SER A 128 4.87 -3.70 -21.20
CA SER A 128 4.25 -4.88 -20.57
C SER A 128 5.06 -5.45 -19.41
N ASP A 129 6.38 -5.22 -19.41
CA ASP A 129 7.32 -5.84 -18.47
C ASP A 129 7.84 -4.86 -17.40
N LEU A 130 7.42 -3.58 -17.48
CA LEU A 130 7.77 -2.51 -16.53
C LEU A 130 6.52 -1.68 -16.17
N VAL A 131 6.44 -1.15 -14.97
CA VAL A 131 7.33 -1.28 -13.81
C VAL A 131 6.83 -2.44 -12.95
N PRO A 132 7.70 -3.19 -12.26
CA PRO A 132 7.21 -4.24 -11.37
C PRO A 132 6.44 -3.61 -10.20
N ASP A 133 5.26 -4.14 -9.92
CA ASP A 133 4.64 -3.99 -8.62
C ASP A 133 5.54 -4.63 -7.58
N TYR A 134 5.45 -4.20 -6.33
CA TYR A 134 6.37 -4.68 -5.31
C TYR A 134 5.73 -4.78 -3.93
N MET A 135 6.43 -5.45 -3.03
CA MET A 135 6.20 -5.35 -1.60
C MET A 135 7.50 -4.94 -0.91
N THR A 136 7.37 -4.16 0.16
CA THR A 136 8.54 -3.62 0.85
C THR A 136 8.23 -3.30 2.31
N SER A 137 9.27 -3.38 3.14
CA SER A 137 9.27 -2.85 4.48
C SER A 137 9.33 -1.33 4.46
N LEU A 138 8.51 -0.68 5.29
CA LEU A 138 8.46 0.77 5.36
C LEU A 138 9.43 1.31 6.41
N ARG A 139 10.11 2.40 6.05
CA ARG A 139 10.96 3.19 6.95
C ARG A 139 10.30 4.52 7.23
N ASP A 140 10.32 4.96 8.48
CA ASP A 140 9.86 6.29 8.87
C ASP A 140 10.65 7.37 8.13
N GLY A 141 9.96 8.27 7.45
CA GLY A 141 10.54 9.27 6.56
C GLY A 141 11.08 8.72 5.24
N GLY A 142 10.89 7.42 4.94
CA GLY A 142 11.37 6.79 3.71
C GLY A 142 10.68 7.34 2.45
N PHE A 143 11.48 7.48 1.37
CA PHE A 143 10.99 7.86 0.04
C PHE A 143 11.27 6.72 -0.93
N TYR A 144 10.25 6.27 -1.69
CA TYR A 144 10.31 5.08 -2.55
C TYR A 144 10.30 5.40 -4.06
N GLY A 145 10.42 6.68 -4.43
CA GLY A 145 10.75 7.13 -5.77
C GLY A 145 9.66 7.83 -6.55
N TRP A 146 8.40 7.35 -6.50
CA TRP A 146 7.31 7.93 -7.28
C TRP A 146 7.08 9.43 -6.96
N PRO A 147 6.86 10.31 -7.95
CA PRO A 147 6.78 10.05 -9.39
C PRO A 147 8.12 10.14 -10.12
N TYR A 148 9.23 10.49 -9.45
CA TYR A 148 10.49 10.87 -10.07
C TYR A 148 11.38 9.71 -10.47
N SER A 149 11.17 8.57 -9.83
CA SER A 149 11.84 7.31 -10.15
C SER A 149 10.96 6.12 -9.80
N TYR A 150 11.29 4.97 -10.32
CA TYR A 150 10.61 3.71 -10.06
C TYR A 150 11.61 2.65 -9.63
N TYR A 151 11.14 1.71 -8.81
CA TYR A 151 11.91 0.60 -8.25
C TYR A 151 13.33 1.03 -7.82
N GLY A 152 13.38 2.00 -6.90
CA GLY A 152 14.61 2.66 -6.46
C GLY A 152 14.94 3.88 -7.33
N GLN A 153 16.18 3.95 -7.83
CA GLN A 153 16.71 5.14 -8.47
C GLN A 153 16.63 5.13 -10.01
N ASN A 154 15.77 4.30 -10.61
CA ASN A 154 15.52 4.32 -12.04
C ASN A 154 14.67 5.55 -12.40
N VAL A 155 15.30 6.54 -13.06
CA VAL A 155 14.66 7.83 -13.35
C VAL A 155 13.42 7.66 -14.22
N ASP A 156 12.28 8.22 -13.80
CA ASP A 156 11.12 8.38 -14.67
C ASP A 156 11.22 9.73 -15.42
N VAL A 157 11.45 9.66 -16.71
CA VAL A 157 11.65 10.84 -17.58
C VAL A 157 10.37 11.63 -17.82
N ARG A 158 9.20 11.11 -17.46
CA ARG A 158 7.91 11.81 -17.60
C ARG A 158 7.61 12.72 -16.41
N ALA A 159 8.25 12.49 -15.26
CA ALA A 159 8.04 13.33 -14.08
C ALA A 159 8.66 14.72 -14.28
N THR A 160 7.84 15.76 -14.17
CA THR A 160 8.26 17.15 -14.36
C THR A 160 7.78 18.05 -13.22
N PRO A 161 8.65 18.97 -12.72
CA PRO A 161 10.08 19.10 -13.03
C PRO A 161 10.89 17.90 -12.49
N PRO A 162 12.03 17.55 -13.09
CA PRO A 162 12.91 16.50 -12.57
C PRO A 162 13.41 16.84 -11.16
N ARG A 163 13.52 15.82 -10.31
CA ARG A 163 14.01 15.96 -8.93
C ARG A 163 15.14 14.96 -8.65
N PRO A 164 16.34 15.17 -9.24
CA PRO A 164 17.48 14.27 -9.04
C PRO A 164 17.92 14.17 -7.57
N ASP A 165 17.68 15.21 -6.79
CA ASP A 165 17.87 15.24 -5.34
C ASP A 165 17.01 14.17 -4.63
N LEU A 166 15.73 14.02 -5.00
CA LEU A 166 14.85 13.00 -4.45
C LEU A 166 15.18 11.60 -5.00
N VAL A 167 15.51 11.50 -6.29
CA VAL A 167 15.89 10.22 -6.90
C VAL A 167 17.07 9.58 -6.17
N GLN A 168 18.07 10.37 -5.76
CA GLN A 168 19.22 9.87 -5.03
C GLN A 168 18.87 9.30 -3.64
N THR A 169 17.75 9.72 -3.06
CA THR A 169 17.28 9.23 -1.76
C THR A 169 16.28 8.07 -1.86
N ALA A 170 15.85 7.74 -3.08
CA ALA A 170 14.85 6.71 -3.29
C ALA A 170 15.35 5.34 -2.82
N LEU A 171 14.56 4.72 -1.96
CA LEU A 171 14.81 3.38 -1.43
C LEU A 171 14.44 2.33 -2.49
N VAL A 172 15.28 1.30 -2.60
CA VAL A 172 14.94 0.13 -3.42
C VAL A 172 13.97 -0.74 -2.66
N PRO A 173 12.82 -1.12 -3.26
CA PRO A 173 11.90 -2.07 -2.64
C PRO A 173 12.53 -3.44 -2.38
N ASP A 174 12.04 -4.12 -1.34
CA ASP A 174 12.60 -5.41 -0.91
C ASP A 174 12.30 -6.54 -1.92
N TYR A 175 11.13 -6.56 -2.55
CA TYR A 175 10.73 -7.66 -3.43
C TYR A 175 9.84 -7.21 -4.59
N ALA A 176 10.25 -7.54 -5.82
CA ALA A 176 9.47 -7.32 -7.04
C ALA A 176 8.45 -8.44 -7.24
N LEU A 177 7.19 -8.08 -7.45
CA LEU A 177 6.09 -9.02 -7.71
C LEU A 177 5.88 -9.31 -9.20
N GLY A 178 6.52 -8.53 -10.07
CA GLY A 178 6.29 -8.52 -11.51
C GLY A 178 5.41 -7.35 -11.96
N ALA A 179 5.43 -7.04 -13.25
CA ALA A 179 4.66 -5.94 -13.80
C ALA A 179 3.16 -6.23 -13.79
N HIS A 180 2.36 -5.24 -13.42
CA HIS A 180 0.89 -5.26 -13.51
C HIS A 180 0.22 -6.39 -12.73
N THR A 181 0.78 -6.82 -11.59
CA THR A 181 0.20 -7.89 -10.76
C THR A 181 -1.01 -7.42 -9.96
N ALA A 182 -1.14 -6.13 -9.73
CA ALA A 182 -2.26 -5.49 -9.03
C ALA A 182 -2.54 -6.12 -7.65
N SER A 183 -1.49 -6.31 -6.85
CA SER A 183 -1.58 -6.89 -5.51
C SER A 183 -2.28 -5.93 -4.56
N LEU A 184 -3.37 -6.36 -3.91
CA LEU A 184 -4.20 -5.50 -3.06
C LEU A 184 -4.14 -5.84 -1.57
N GLY A 185 -3.69 -7.04 -1.22
CA GLY A 185 -3.61 -7.48 0.17
C GLY A 185 -2.23 -7.99 0.54
N LEU A 186 -1.90 -7.92 1.82
CA LEU A 186 -0.68 -8.46 2.39
C LEU A 186 -1.00 -9.10 3.73
N THR A 187 -0.50 -10.29 3.95
CA THR A 187 -0.53 -10.94 5.26
C THR A 187 0.69 -11.82 5.43
N PHE A 188 1.15 -11.97 6.67
CA PHE A 188 2.21 -12.91 7.02
C PHE A 188 1.58 -14.18 7.60
N TYR A 189 2.00 -15.31 7.09
CA TYR A 189 1.56 -16.60 7.63
C TYR A 189 2.26 -16.90 8.94
N THR A 190 1.49 -17.06 10.01
CA THR A 190 1.99 -17.38 11.37
C THR A 190 1.66 -18.80 11.82
N GLY A 191 1.03 -19.61 10.97
CA GLY A 191 0.68 -21.00 11.27
C GLY A 191 1.88 -21.95 11.22
N ALA A 192 1.66 -23.19 11.64
CA ALA A 192 2.69 -24.23 11.77
C ALA A 192 2.66 -25.29 10.64
N LEU A 193 1.87 -25.08 9.55
CA LEU A 193 1.73 -26.08 8.48
C LEU A 193 2.91 -26.09 7.50
N PHE A 194 3.64 -24.97 7.37
CA PHE A 194 4.82 -24.90 6.54
C PHE A 194 6.08 -25.17 7.34
N PRO A 195 7.14 -25.74 6.72
CA PRO A 195 8.43 -25.98 7.38
C PRO A 195 9.01 -24.67 7.98
N GLU A 196 9.79 -24.83 9.06
CA GLU A 196 10.60 -23.73 9.60
C GLU A 196 11.53 -23.17 8.51
N GLY A 197 11.66 -21.83 8.46
CA GLY A 197 12.46 -21.14 7.43
C GLY A 197 11.74 -20.85 6.11
N SER A 198 10.48 -21.30 5.93
CA SER A 198 9.68 -20.89 4.78
C SER A 198 9.31 -19.41 4.91
N ILE A 199 9.40 -18.65 3.80
CA ILE A 199 8.87 -17.30 3.77
C ILE A 199 7.35 -17.35 3.95
N ARG A 200 6.86 -16.72 5.01
CA ARG A 200 5.45 -16.77 5.42
C ARG A 200 4.70 -15.55 4.94
N ILE A 201 4.88 -15.17 3.67
CA ILE A 201 4.17 -14.03 3.08
C ILE A 201 3.08 -14.56 2.17
N SER A 202 1.85 -14.13 2.40
CA SER A 202 0.72 -14.33 1.51
C SER A 202 0.21 -12.97 1.05
N TYR A 203 0.01 -12.81 -0.24
CA TYR A 203 -0.59 -11.60 -0.82
C TYR A 203 -1.81 -11.99 -1.65
N ALA A 204 -2.83 -11.13 -1.63
CA ALA A 204 -4.00 -11.31 -2.45
C ALA A 204 -3.81 -10.61 -3.79
N LEU A 205 -3.87 -11.39 -4.88
CA LEU A 205 -3.94 -10.89 -6.24
C LEU A 205 -5.42 -10.65 -6.58
N SER A 206 -5.78 -9.42 -6.96
CA SER A 206 -7.06 -9.16 -7.59
C SER A 206 -6.82 -8.74 -9.04
N ASN A 207 -7.61 -9.20 -9.97
CA ASN A 207 -7.64 -8.83 -11.40
C ASN A 207 -6.51 -9.36 -12.30
N ALA A 208 -5.39 -9.89 -11.82
CA ALA A 208 -4.38 -10.48 -12.69
C ALA A 208 -4.89 -11.74 -13.42
N ILE A 209 -5.80 -12.48 -12.81
CA ILE A 209 -6.37 -13.72 -13.39
C ILE A 209 -7.30 -13.42 -14.57
N GLU A 210 -8.09 -12.36 -14.52
CA GLU A 210 -9.05 -12.05 -15.58
C GLU A 210 -8.39 -11.55 -16.88
N ARG A 211 -7.26 -10.86 -16.79
CA ARG A 211 -6.55 -10.37 -17.99
C ARG A 211 -5.84 -11.49 -18.77
N ASN A 212 -5.35 -12.52 -18.10
CA ASN A 212 -4.68 -13.65 -18.74
C ASN A 212 -5.64 -14.63 -19.42
N VAL A 213 -6.89 -14.72 -19.02
CA VAL A 213 -7.90 -15.60 -19.64
C VAL A 213 -8.37 -15.03 -20.99
N ASN A 214 -8.35 -13.71 -21.17
CA ASN A 214 -8.80 -13.05 -22.40
C ASN A 214 -7.68 -12.81 -23.44
N ALA A 215 -6.42 -12.97 -23.06
CA ALA A 215 -5.27 -12.72 -23.93
C ALA A 215 -4.69 -13.99 -24.57
N GLY A 216 -5.44 -15.01 -24.84
CA GLY A 216 -5.15 -16.16 -25.73
C GLY A 216 -3.68 -16.57 -25.99
N GLY A 217 -2.75 -16.28 -25.08
CA GLY A 217 -1.32 -16.52 -25.21
C GLY A 217 -0.83 -17.44 -24.11
N ALA A 218 -0.29 -18.59 -24.50
CA ALA A 218 0.37 -19.53 -23.62
C ALA A 218 1.59 -18.87 -22.98
N HIS A 219 1.45 -18.36 -21.77
CA HIS A 219 2.58 -18.06 -20.91
C HIS A 219 2.78 -19.22 -19.94
N GLY A 220 4.03 -19.69 -19.87
CA GLY A 220 4.45 -20.75 -18.98
C GLY A 220 4.16 -20.45 -17.51
N PRO A 221 4.36 -21.40 -16.60
CA PRO A 221 3.99 -21.26 -15.21
C PRO A 221 4.59 -19.97 -14.60
N SER A 222 3.75 -19.23 -13.89
CA SER A 222 4.15 -18.06 -13.11
C SER A 222 5.42 -18.36 -12.32
N PRO A 223 6.39 -17.45 -12.25
CA PRO A 223 7.64 -17.66 -11.50
C PRO A 223 7.44 -17.95 -10.01
N LEU A 224 6.21 -17.88 -9.51
CA LEU A 224 5.86 -18.19 -8.12
C LEU A 224 5.69 -19.69 -7.82
N SER A 225 5.69 -20.59 -8.83
CA SER A 225 5.63 -22.02 -8.60
C SER A 225 6.95 -22.64 -8.09
N GLY A 226 7.98 -21.83 -7.88
CA GLY A 226 9.31 -22.21 -7.44
C GLY A 226 9.81 -21.57 -6.14
N LEU A 227 9.01 -20.81 -5.45
CA LEU A 227 9.40 -20.22 -4.16
C LEU A 227 9.11 -21.17 -2.98
N ALA A 228 9.82 -22.30 -2.97
CA ALA A 228 10.23 -22.99 -1.75
C ALA A 228 11.67 -22.54 -1.48
N ILE A 229 11.84 -21.55 -0.61
CA ILE A 229 13.12 -21.25 0.04
C ILE A 229 12.89 -21.34 1.53
#